data_a86f02ad049fc9d5a89968eaf95e2468
#
_entry.id   a86f02ad049fc9d5a89968eaf95e2468
#
_cell.length_a   1.000
_cell.length_b   1.000
_cell.length_c   1.000
_cell.angle_alpha   90.00
_cell.angle_beta   90.00
_cell.angle_gamma   90.00
#
_symmetry.space_group_name_H-M   'P 1'
#
loop_
_entity.id
_entity.type
_entity.pdbx_description
1 polymer ?
#
loop_
_entity_poly.entity_id
_entity_poly.type
_entity_poly.pdbx_seq_one_letter_code
_entity_poly.pdbx_strand_id
1 'polypeptide(L)'
;MKSTSFALMLAMLAAPAFANPDVGGAPMFETKNIIENAVNSADHTTLVAAVKAAGLVDALMGPGPFTVFAPVNAAFDALPPGTVETLLKPENKATLTKILTAHVVAGDFTAADIAAKAKASKDGYFNMKTLSGDALSAKVKNGKVYVFDESGNAAVITIADVDQSNGVIHVINKVLLPK
;
A
#
# COMPACT_ATOMS: atom_id res chain seq x y z
N MET A 1 -54.21 -3.49 43.20
CA MET A 1 -52.91 -2.80 42.98
C MET A 1 -51.99 -3.72 42.20
N LYS A 2 -51.86 -3.53 40.88
CA LYS A 2 -51.06 -4.37 40.03
C LYS A 2 -49.83 -3.52 39.61
N SER A 3 -48.66 -3.84 40.14
CA SER A 3 -47.37 -3.24 39.77
C SER A 3 -46.88 -3.86 38.47
N THR A 4 -46.85 -3.11 37.39
CA THR A 4 -46.25 -3.49 36.13
C THR A 4 -44.79 -3.00 36.14
N SER A 5 -43.87 -3.94 36.36
CA SER A 5 -42.43 -3.69 36.17
C SER A 5 -42.12 -3.60 34.69
N PHE A 6 -41.73 -2.41 34.25
CA PHE A 6 -41.25 -2.15 32.89
C PHE A 6 -39.73 -2.50 32.86
N ALA A 7 -39.42 -3.68 32.33
CA ALA A 7 -38.04 -4.06 32.09
C ALA A 7 -37.52 -3.31 30.85
N LEU A 8 -36.64 -2.34 31.08
CA LEU A 8 -35.93 -1.61 30.02
C LEU A 8 -34.86 -2.53 29.43
N MET A 9 -35.17 -3.14 28.30
CA MET A 9 -34.24 -3.94 27.53
C MET A 9 -33.26 -3.00 26.82
N LEU A 10 -32.08 -2.85 27.39
CA LEU A 10 -30.97 -2.11 26.76
C LEU A 10 -30.45 -2.94 25.60
N ALA A 11 -30.91 -2.67 24.40
CA ALA A 11 -30.33 -3.23 23.17
C ALA A 11 -28.94 -2.64 22.99
N MET A 12 -27.93 -3.42 23.34
CA MET A 12 -26.55 -3.12 22.89
C MET A 12 -26.53 -3.24 21.36
N LEU A 13 -26.49 -2.09 20.68
CA LEU A 13 -26.08 -2.06 19.29
C LEU A 13 -24.59 -2.45 19.29
N ALA A 14 -24.31 -3.70 18.92
CA ALA A 14 -22.96 -4.09 18.53
C ALA A 14 -22.63 -3.27 17.28
N ALA A 15 -21.75 -2.29 17.40
CA ALA A 15 -21.16 -1.65 16.25
C ALA A 15 -20.52 -2.75 15.38
N PRO A 16 -20.67 -2.70 14.04
CA PRO A 16 -19.95 -3.64 13.18
C PRO A 16 -18.46 -3.49 13.50
N ALA A 17 -17.86 -4.55 14.00
CA ALA A 17 -16.42 -4.63 14.07
C ALA A 17 -15.93 -4.64 12.60
N PHE A 18 -15.38 -3.52 12.14
CA PHE A 18 -14.65 -3.50 10.88
C PHE A 18 -13.50 -4.48 11.07
N ALA A 19 -13.61 -5.64 10.45
CA ALA A 19 -12.53 -6.61 10.47
C ALA A 19 -11.34 -5.96 9.74
N ASN A 20 -10.21 -5.86 10.43
CA ASN A 20 -8.98 -5.37 9.80
C ASN A 20 -8.68 -6.23 8.56
N PRO A 21 -8.36 -5.62 7.41
CA PRO A 21 -8.04 -6.38 6.22
C PRO A 21 -6.88 -7.33 6.51
N ASP A 22 -7.01 -8.57 6.05
CA ASP A 22 -5.94 -9.56 6.13
C ASP A 22 -5.04 -9.44 4.89
N VAL A 23 -3.74 -9.33 5.11
CA VAL A 23 -2.75 -9.28 4.03
C VAL A 23 -1.61 -10.24 4.34
N GLY A 24 -1.48 -11.28 3.52
CA GLY A 24 -0.46 -12.30 3.71
C GLY A 24 -0.63 -13.09 5.01
N GLY A 25 -1.89 -13.38 5.39
CA GLY A 25 -2.22 -14.15 6.59
C GLY A 25 -2.06 -13.40 7.91
N ALA A 26 -1.92 -12.06 7.86
CA ALA A 26 -1.85 -11.22 9.04
C ALA A 26 -2.86 -10.06 8.98
N PRO A 27 -3.62 -9.81 10.06
CA PRO A 27 -4.50 -8.66 10.11
C PRO A 27 -3.69 -7.35 10.14
N MET A 28 -4.09 -6.39 9.31
CA MET A 28 -3.51 -5.06 9.24
C MET A 28 -4.29 -4.10 10.14
N PHE A 29 -3.64 -3.58 11.17
CA PHE A 29 -4.28 -2.70 12.14
C PHE A 29 -4.10 -1.24 11.75
N GLU A 30 -5.19 -0.49 11.61
CA GLU A 30 -5.16 0.96 11.34
C GLU A 30 -4.48 1.78 12.45
N THR A 31 -4.32 1.20 13.65
CA THR A 31 -3.61 1.81 14.78
C THR A 31 -2.09 1.64 14.73
N LYS A 32 -1.59 0.80 13.81
CA LYS A 32 -0.16 0.57 13.58
C LYS A 32 0.31 1.29 12.33
N ASN A 33 1.59 1.65 12.28
CA ASN A 33 2.17 2.25 11.09
C ASN A 33 2.44 1.19 9.99
N ILE A 34 2.79 1.69 8.81
CA ILE A 34 3.05 0.88 7.60
C ILE A 34 4.07 -0.23 7.88
N ILE A 35 5.16 0.07 8.59
CA ILE A 35 6.22 -0.91 8.85
C ILE A 35 5.79 -1.94 9.90
N GLU A 36 5.12 -1.51 10.97
CA GLU A 36 4.63 -2.42 12.04
C GLU A 36 3.64 -3.45 11.53
N ASN A 37 2.86 -3.10 10.52
CA ASN A 37 1.95 -4.04 9.86
C ASN A 37 2.67 -4.89 8.82
N ALA A 38 3.49 -4.28 7.96
CA ALA A 38 4.16 -4.98 6.85
C ALA A 38 5.07 -6.12 7.34
N VAL A 39 5.73 -5.97 8.50
CA VAL A 39 6.62 -7.02 9.05
C VAL A 39 5.88 -8.30 9.44
N ASN A 40 4.58 -8.24 9.63
CA ASN A 40 3.74 -9.40 9.97
C ASN A 40 3.17 -10.10 8.73
N SER A 41 3.22 -9.46 7.56
CA SER A 41 2.69 -10.03 6.32
C SER A 41 3.67 -11.03 5.70
N ALA A 42 3.23 -12.26 5.52
CA ALA A 42 4.03 -13.30 4.84
C ALA A 42 4.23 -12.98 3.33
N ASP A 43 3.36 -12.18 2.73
CA ASP A 43 3.43 -11.79 1.33
C ASP A 43 4.40 -10.65 1.05
N HIS A 44 4.92 -9.95 2.07
CA HIS A 44 5.76 -8.77 1.95
C HIS A 44 7.15 -8.92 2.59
N THR A 45 7.61 -10.15 2.82
CA THR A 45 8.92 -10.43 3.44
C THR A 45 10.08 -9.84 2.65
N THR A 46 10.04 -9.96 1.32
CA THR A 46 11.07 -9.40 0.42
C THR A 46 11.05 -7.87 0.45
N LEU A 47 9.86 -7.25 0.43
CA LEU A 47 9.70 -5.80 0.54
C LEU A 47 10.28 -5.27 1.86
N VAL A 48 9.97 -5.91 2.97
CA VAL A 48 10.48 -5.54 4.31
C VAL A 48 12.00 -5.67 4.38
N ALA A 49 12.57 -6.74 3.83
CA ALA A 49 14.02 -6.91 3.73
C ALA A 49 14.66 -5.80 2.89
N ALA A 50 14.05 -5.43 1.76
CA ALA A 50 14.50 -4.35 0.90
C ALA A 50 14.45 -2.98 1.59
N VAL A 51 13.36 -2.68 2.31
CA VAL A 51 13.21 -1.44 3.08
C VAL A 51 14.26 -1.32 4.18
N LYS A 52 14.57 -2.42 4.88
CA LYS A 52 15.64 -2.48 5.89
C LYS A 52 17.01 -2.26 5.26
N ALA A 53 17.31 -2.93 4.15
CA ALA A 53 18.58 -2.80 3.43
C ALA A 53 18.79 -1.38 2.89
N ALA A 54 17.72 -0.73 2.42
CA ALA A 54 17.75 0.67 1.97
C ALA A 54 17.88 1.68 3.12
N GLY A 55 17.59 1.28 4.37
CA GLY A 55 17.57 2.19 5.52
C GLY A 55 16.36 3.12 5.54
N LEU A 56 15.23 2.70 4.96
CA LEU A 56 14.01 3.50 4.84
C LEU A 56 13.00 3.24 5.96
N VAL A 57 13.32 2.38 6.92
CA VAL A 57 12.41 2.01 8.02
C VAL A 57 11.93 3.26 8.75
N ASP A 58 12.86 4.09 9.23
CA ASP A 58 12.53 5.30 10.01
C ASP A 58 11.74 6.33 9.18
N ALA A 59 12.05 6.43 7.88
CA ALA A 59 11.32 7.33 6.98
C ALA A 59 9.86 6.90 6.80
N LEU A 60 9.59 5.60 6.67
CA LEU A 60 8.24 5.04 6.52
C LEU A 60 7.50 4.88 7.85
N MET A 61 8.19 4.96 8.98
CA MET A 61 7.58 5.07 10.32
C MET A 61 7.23 6.51 10.69
N GLY A 62 7.69 7.47 9.91
CA GLY A 62 7.43 8.90 10.12
C GLY A 62 5.95 9.27 10.02
N PRO A 63 5.65 10.54 10.36
CA PRO A 63 4.27 11.02 10.47
C PRO A 63 3.65 11.34 9.10
N GLY A 64 3.56 10.44 8.18
CA GLY A 64 2.91 10.60 6.87
C GLY A 64 2.03 11.87 6.67
N PRO A 65 0.95 11.79 5.94
CA PRO A 65 0.39 10.58 5.33
C PRO A 65 1.18 10.09 4.10
N PHE A 66 1.26 8.79 3.95
CA PHE A 66 1.88 8.14 2.80
C PHE A 66 0.89 7.20 2.12
N THR A 67 0.95 7.15 0.79
CA THR A 67 0.33 6.07 0.01
C THR A 67 1.43 5.16 -0.49
N VAL A 68 1.42 3.90 -0.05
CA VAL A 68 2.44 2.91 -0.39
C VAL A 68 1.84 1.86 -1.32
N PHE A 69 2.43 1.71 -2.49
CA PHE A 69 2.14 0.61 -3.40
C PHE A 69 3.07 -0.55 -3.06
N ALA A 70 2.56 -1.53 -2.30
CA ALA A 70 3.34 -2.64 -1.76
C ALA A 70 3.34 -3.85 -2.69
N PRO A 71 4.44 -4.15 -3.40
CA PRO A 71 4.55 -5.34 -4.22
C PRO A 71 4.69 -6.58 -3.34
N VAL A 72 3.95 -7.65 -3.69
CA VAL A 72 4.05 -8.95 -3.02
C VAL A 72 5.34 -9.67 -3.38
N ASN A 73 5.72 -10.72 -2.62
CA ASN A 73 6.91 -11.52 -2.91
C ASN A 73 6.93 -12.02 -4.36
N ALA A 74 5.81 -12.53 -4.87
CA ALA A 74 5.69 -12.97 -6.26
C ALA A 74 5.98 -11.86 -7.29
N ALA A 75 5.77 -10.59 -6.94
CA ALA A 75 6.13 -9.47 -7.80
C ALA A 75 7.65 -9.31 -7.93
N PHE A 76 8.39 -9.56 -6.88
CA PHE A 76 9.85 -9.60 -6.91
C PHE A 76 10.40 -10.82 -7.64
N ASP A 77 9.74 -11.99 -7.46
CA ASP A 77 10.12 -13.23 -8.15
C ASP A 77 9.93 -13.11 -9.68
N ALA A 78 9.04 -12.25 -10.13
CA ALA A 78 8.82 -11.96 -11.54
C ALA A 78 9.89 -11.07 -12.18
N LEU A 79 10.79 -10.50 -11.39
CA LEU A 79 11.97 -9.78 -11.90
C LEU A 79 12.99 -10.76 -12.49
N PRO A 80 13.90 -10.31 -13.37
CA PRO A 80 14.96 -11.17 -13.89
C PRO A 80 15.75 -11.84 -12.75
N PRO A 81 16.14 -13.11 -12.91
CA PRO A 81 16.90 -13.85 -11.88
C PRO A 81 18.11 -13.07 -11.38
N GLY A 82 18.33 -13.05 -10.07
CA GLY A 82 19.43 -12.33 -9.43
C GLY A 82 19.24 -10.82 -9.27
N THR A 83 18.17 -10.23 -9.81
CA THR A 83 17.91 -8.79 -9.68
C THR A 83 17.70 -8.39 -8.22
N VAL A 84 16.87 -9.12 -7.48
CA VAL A 84 16.59 -8.83 -6.06
C VAL A 84 17.86 -8.95 -5.23
N GLU A 85 18.62 -10.04 -5.40
CA GLU A 85 19.89 -10.26 -4.70
C GLU A 85 20.90 -9.15 -4.99
N THR A 86 20.96 -8.71 -6.25
CA THR A 86 21.83 -7.61 -6.66
C THR A 86 21.40 -6.29 -6.03
N LEU A 87 20.10 -5.99 -5.99
CA LEU A 87 19.55 -4.77 -5.38
C LEU A 87 19.77 -4.72 -3.86
N LEU A 88 19.75 -5.87 -3.19
CA LEU A 88 19.97 -5.95 -1.75
C LEU A 88 21.43 -5.75 -1.33
N LYS A 89 22.37 -5.75 -2.29
CA LYS A 89 23.79 -5.50 -1.99
C LYS A 89 24.03 -4.05 -1.55
N PRO A 90 24.93 -3.81 -0.61
CA PRO A 90 25.23 -2.46 -0.11
C PRO A 90 25.63 -1.46 -1.21
N GLU A 91 26.34 -1.93 -2.24
CA GLU A 91 26.76 -1.13 -3.39
C GLU A 91 25.59 -0.59 -4.23
N ASN A 92 24.43 -1.27 -4.18
CA ASN A 92 23.23 -0.92 -4.92
C ASN A 92 22.17 -0.22 -4.05
N LYS A 93 22.51 0.16 -2.83
CA LYS A 93 21.60 0.80 -1.89
C LYS A 93 20.90 2.03 -2.48
N ALA A 94 21.61 2.85 -3.24
CA ALA A 94 21.03 4.04 -3.86
C ALA A 94 19.94 3.68 -4.89
N THR A 95 20.20 2.67 -5.72
CA THR A 95 19.23 2.16 -6.70
C THR A 95 18.02 1.54 -5.99
N LEU A 96 18.25 0.74 -4.96
CA LEU A 96 17.19 0.15 -4.15
C LEU A 96 16.33 1.22 -3.48
N THR A 97 16.95 2.25 -2.92
CA THR A 97 16.25 3.40 -2.32
C THR A 97 15.40 4.11 -3.36
N LYS A 98 15.92 4.35 -4.56
CA LYS A 98 15.15 4.97 -5.65
C LYS A 98 13.93 4.13 -6.01
N ILE A 99 14.10 2.82 -6.19
CA ILE A 99 12.99 1.90 -6.51
C ILE A 99 11.93 1.92 -5.39
N LEU A 100 12.32 1.79 -4.13
CA LEU A 100 11.39 1.76 -3.02
C LEU A 100 10.65 3.09 -2.83
N THR A 101 11.34 4.22 -2.97
CA THR A 101 10.71 5.54 -2.89
C THR A 101 9.83 5.85 -4.09
N ALA A 102 10.05 5.19 -5.24
CA ALA A 102 9.16 5.22 -6.39
C ALA A 102 7.81 4.50 -6.14
N HIS A 103 7.72 3.67 -5.11
CA HIS A 103 6.47 3.04 -4.68
C HIS A 103 5.72 3.83 -3.60
N VAL A 104 6.27 4.94 -3.14
CA VAL A 104 5.69 5.76 -2.06
C VAL A 104 5.31 7.13 -2.61
N VAL A 105 4.06 7.50 -2.42
CA VAL A 105 3.50 8.81 -2.78
C VAL A 105 3.19 9.58 -1.51
N ALA A 106 3.55 10.86 -1.46
CA ALA A 106 3.15 11.73 -0.36
C ALA A 106 1.67 12.06 -0.47
N GLY A 107 0.94 11.84 0.60
CA GLY A 107 -0.51 12.01 0.68
C GLY A 107 -1.22 10.70 0.95
N ASP A 108 -2.49 10.81 1.31
CA ASP A 108 -3.39 9.69 1.56
C ASP A 108 -4.39 9.61 0.40
N PHE A 109 -4.23 8.60 -0.44
CA PHE A 109 -5.07 8.38 -1.61
C PHE A 109 -5.72 7.00 -1.54
N THR A 110 -7.01 6.97 -1.26
CA THR A 110 -7.80 5.73 -1.35
C THR A 110 -7.96 5.30 -2.82
N ALA A 111 -8.32 4.05 -3.04
CA ALA A 111 -8.62 3.55 -4.40
C ALA A 111 -9.76 4.34 -5.04
N ALA A 112 -10.74 4.80 -4.25
CA ALA A 112 -11.84 5.65 -4.69
C ALA A 112 -11.34 7.03 -5.14
N ASP A 113 -10.41 7.65 -4.39
CA ASP A 113 -9.79 8.92 -4.76
C ASP A 113 -8.98 8.81 -6.06
N ILE A 114 -8.17 7.76 -6.15
CA ILE A 114 -7.38 7.47 -7.36
C ILE A 114 -8.32 7.29 -8.56
N ALA A 115 -9.39 6.52 -8.38
CA ALA A 115 -10.37 6.27 -9.45
C ALA A 115 -11.12 7.54 -9.86
N ALA A 116 -11.55 8.35 -8.90
CA ALA A 116 -12.25 9.61 -9.17
C ALA A 116 -11.36 10.60 -9.91
N LYS A 117 -10.12 10.77 -9.46
CA LYS A 117 -9.13 11.66 -10.10
C LYS A 117 -8.75 11.19 -11.50
N ALA A 118 -8.58 9.88 -11.71
CA ALA A 118 -8.33 9.32 -13.03
C ALA A 118 -9.50 9.53 -13.99
N LYS A 119 -10.74 9.35 -13.53
CA LYS A 119 -11.94 9.61 -14.34
C LYS A 119 -12.16 11.09 -14.66
N ALA A 120 -11.76 11.98 -13.76
CA ALA A 120 -11.88 13.43 -13.94
C ALA A 120 -10.81 13.99 -14.93
N SER A 121 -9.74 13.24 -15.14
CA SER A 121 -8.67 13.63 -16.07
C SER A 121 -9.07 13.42 -17.51
N LYS A 122 -8.63 14.31 -18.41
CA LYS A 122 -8.95 14.27 -19.85
C LYS A 122 -8.42 13.02 -20.56
N ASP A 123 -7.29 12.51 -20.08
CA ASP A 123 -6.62 11.31 -20.62
C ASP A 123 -7.00 10.02 -19.89
N GLY A 124 -7.79 10.15 -18.82
CA GLY A 124 -8.21 9.02 -17.98
C GLY A 124 -7.13 8.50 -17.04
N TYR A 125 -6.05 9.26 -16.83
CA TYR A 125 -4.97 8.93 -15.90
C TYR A 125 -4.89 9.92 -14.75
N PHE A 126 -4.63 9.42 -13.56
CA PHE A 126 -4.24 10.23 -12.39
C PHE A 126 -2.72 10.13 -12.19
N ASN A 127 -2.03 11.25 -12.37
CA ASN A 127 -0.58 11.31 -12.20
C ASN A 127 -0.24 11.68 -10.75
N MET A 128 0.62 10.87 -10.13
CA MET A 128 1.08 11.03 -8.76
C MET A 128 2.61 11.17 -8.76
N LYS A 129 3.11 12.11 -7.96
CA LYS A 129 4.54 12.27 -7.76
C LYS A 129 4.99 11.41 -6.58
N THR A 130 5.98 10.58 -6.80
CA THR A 130 6.57 9.71 -5.78
C THR A 130 7.65 10.42 -4.97
N LEU A 131 8.08 9.80 -3.87
CA LEU A 131 9.18 10.34 -3.05
C LEU A 131 10.53 10.29 -3.77
N SER A 132 10.71 9.41 -4.77
CA SER A 132 11.90 9.43 -5.63
C SER A 132 11.94 10.60 -6.61
N GLY A 133 10.82 11.30 -6.79
CA GLY A 133 10.67 12.36 -7.77
C GLY A 133 10.09 11.90 -9.11
N ASP A 134 10.03 10.59 -9.32
CA ASP A 134 9.44 9.98 -10.51
C ASP A 134 7.92 10.06 -10.48
N ALA A 135 7.25 9.90 -11.62
CA ALA A 135 5.80 9.92 -11.71
C ALA A 135 5.22 8.51 -11.81
N LEU A 136 4.14 8.27 -11.06
CA LEU A 136 3.25 7.14 -11.28
C LEU A 136 1.94 7.62 -11.88
N SER A 137 1.38 6.85 -12.79
CA SER A 137 0.08 7.14 -13.38
C SER A 137 -0.90 6.02 -13.04
N ALA A 138 -2.06 6.36 -12.56
CA ALA A 138 -3.10 5.39 -12.26
C ALA A 138 -4.29 5.51 -13.22
N LYS A 139 -4.86 4.38 -13.60
CA LYS A 139 -6.03 4.30 -14.48
C LYS A 139 -6.98 3.20 -14.01
N VAL A 140 -8.27 3.45 -14.14
CA VAL A 140 -9.29 2.43 -13.89
C VAL A 140 -9.67 1.73 -15.18
N LYS A 141 -9.57 0.42 -15.19
CA LYS A 141 -10.01 -0.42 -16.31
C LYS A 141 -10.69 -1.68 -15.77
N ASN A 142 -11.88 -1.99 -16.28
CA ASN A 142 -12.67 -3.15 -15.86
C ASN A 142 -12.87 -3.27 -14.33
N GLY A 143 -13.11 -2.14 -13.66
CA GLY A 143 -13.33 -2.10 -12.21
C GLY A 143 -12.06 -2.27 -11.36
N LYS A 144 -10.88 -2.37 -11.98
CA LYS A 144 -9.58 -2.49 -11.29
C LYS A 144 -8.74 -1.23 -11.49
N VAL A 145 -7.96 -0.89 -10.49
CA VAL A 145 -6.99 0.20 -10.57
C VAL A 145 -5.66 -0.37 -11.04
N TYR A 146 -5.15 0.18 -12.12
CA TYR A 146 -3.82 -0.09 -12.66
C TYR A 146 -2.91 1.08 -12.35
N VAL A 147 -1.72 0.79 -11.91
CA VAL A 147 -0.66 1.78 -11.66
C VAL A 147 0.45 1.54 -12.67
N PHE A 148 0.87 2.60 -13.35
CA PHE A 148 1.91 2.57 -14.38
C PHE A 148 3.12 3.34 -13.89
N ASP A 149 4.31 2.77 -14.13
CA ASP A 149 5.57 3.48 -13.96
C ASP A 149 5.92 4.30 -15.22
N GLU A 150 7.00 5.06 -15.15
CA GLU A 150 7.46 5.87 -16.29
C GLU A 150 7.96 5.03 -17.49
N SER A 151 8.26 3.77 -17.26
CA SER A 151 8.66 2.83 -18.33
C SER A 151 7.45 2.20 -19.01
N GLY A 152 6.23 2.47 -18.52
CA GLY A 152 4.98 1.94 -19.06
C GLY A 152 4.61 0.55 -18.54
N ASN A 153 5.33 0.03 -17.54
CA ASN A 153 4.94 -1.21 -16.88
C ASN A 153 3.69 -0.97 -16.03
N ALA A 154 2.77 -1.92 -16.05
CA ALA A 154 1.52 -1.83 -15.31
C ALA A 154 1.50 -2.85 -14.17
N ALA A 155 1.18 -2.38 -12.97
CA ALA A 155 0.81 -3.19 -11.82
C ALA A 155 -0.69 -3.05 -11.55
N VAL A 156 -1.30 -4.11 -11.04
CA VAL A 156 -2.72 -4.10 -10.62
C VAL A 156 -2.78 -4.05 -9.11
N ILE A 157 -3.64 -3.18 -8.58
CA ILE A 157 -3.98 -3.19 -7.16
C ILE A 157 -4.84 -4.43 -6.90
N THR A 158 -4.35 -5.34 -6.08
CA THR A 158 -5.03 -6.60 -5.71
C THR A 158 -5.82 -6.47 -4.41
N ILE A 159 -5.27 -5.73 -3.44
CA ILE A 159 -5.93 -5.34 -2.19
C ILE A 159 -5.73 -3.84 -2.04
N ALA A 160 -6.83 -3.11 -1.91
CA ALA A 160 -6.82 -1.66 -1.81
C ALA A 160 -7.23 -1.22 -0.40
N ASP A 161 -6.92 0.04 -0.09
CA ASP A 161 -7.42 0.73 1.10
C ASP A 161 -7.12 -0.02 2.41
N VAL A 162 -5.85 -0.44 2.56
CA VAL A 162 -5.34 -1.01 3.80
C VAL A 162 -4.84 0.14 4.67
N ASP A 163 -5.72 0.67 5.51
CA ASP A 163 -5.46 1.85 6.33
C ASP A 163 -4.42 1.58 7.42
N GLN A 164 -3.56 2.57 7.64
CA GLN A 164 -2.48 2.58 8.60
C GLN A 164 -2.52 3.88 9.41
N SER A 165 -1.87 3.91 10.57
CA SER A 165 -1.82 5.13 11.39
C SER A 165 -1.10 6.31 10.71
N ASN A 166 -0.26 6.04 9.72
CA ASN A 166 0.50 7.05 8.98
C ASN A 166 0.31 7.00 7.46
N GLY A 167 -0.77 6.38 6.98
CA GLY A 167 -1.10 6.35 5.56
C GLY A 167 -1.92 5.16 5.13
N VAL A 168 -1.89 4.84 3.87
CA VAL A 168 -2.63 3.72 3.26
C VAL A 168 -1.70 2.84 2.42
N ILE A 169 -1.92 1.53 2.46
CA ILE A 169 -1.22 0.56 1.61
C ILE A 169 -2.18 0.05 0.53
N HIS A 170 -1.69 0.03 -0.70
CA HIS A 170 -2.30 -0.69 -1.81
C HIS A 170 -1.37 -1.82 -2.23
N VAL A 171 -1.83 -3.05 -2.12
CA VAL A 171 -1.06 -4.24 -2.53
C VAL A 171 -1.10 -4.37 -4.04
N ILE A 172 0.07 -4.49 -4.65
CA ILE A 172 0.23 -4.61 -6.10
C ILE A 172 0.93 -5.91 -6.50
N ASN A 173 0.63 -6.40 -7.70
CA ASN A 173 1.13 -7.67 -8.22
C ASN A 173 2.43 -7.58 -9.02
N LYS A 174 3.01 -6.38 -9.18
CA LYS A 174 4.28 -6.16 -9.89
C LYS A 174 5.07 -5.05 -9.23
N VAL A 175 6.39 -5.14 -9.34
CA VAL A 175 7.31 -4.05 -8.94
C VAL A 175 7.29 -2.95 -10.00
N LEU A 176 7.18 -1.71 -9.56
CA LEU A 176 7.28 -0.53 -10.42
C LEU A 176 8.74 -0.09 -10.49
N LEU A 177 9.24 0.14 -11.68
CA LEU A 177 10.64 0.50 -11.90
C LEU A 177 10.74 1.95 -12.38
N PRO A 178 11.41 2.84 -11.62
CA PRO A 178 11.71 4.19 -12.08
C PRO A 178 12.67 4.16 -13.27
N LYS A 179 12.67 5.20 -14.05
CA LYS A 179 13.66 5.40 -15.12
C LYS A 179 15.01 5.81 -14.59
#